data_3b44e41aba11af0cfdbac6cc9ce1f5f1
#
_entry.id   3b44e41aba11af0cfdbac6cc9ce1f5f1
#
_cell.length_a   1.000
_cell.length_b   1.000
_cell.length_c   1.000
_cell.angle_alpha   90.00
_cell.angle_beta   90.00
_cell.angle_gamma   90.00
#
_symmetry.space_group_name_H-M   'P 1'
#
loop_
_entity.id
_entity.type
_entity.pdbx_description
1 polymer ?
#
loop_
_entity_poly.entity_id
_entity_poly.type
_entity_poly.pdbx_seq_one_letter_code
_entity_poly.pdbx_strand_id
1 'polypeptide(L)'
;MDTRTVEEFAHGHIDGFFNIPVDELRERLGELDKRKPVYVICQSGLRSYIACRILAGNGFDCYNFSGGFRFYDAVTNDRCLIESATACGMDRAKIRTSACNE
;
A
#
# COMPACT_ATOMS: atom_id res chain seq x y z
N MET A 1 -1.72 4.10 4.59
CA MET A 1 -1.04 5.39 4.39
C MET A 1 0.04 5.23 3.34
N ASP A 2 0.04 6.09 2.35
CA ASP A 2 1.01 6.06 1.26
C ASP A 2 2.06 7.14 1.52
N THR A 3 3.32 6.72 1.62
CA THR A 3 4.43 7.62 1.98
C THR A 3 5.23 8.11 0.79
N ARG A 4 4.74 7.84 -0.42
CA ARG A 4 5.39 8.33 -1.63
C ARG A 4 5.16 9.83 -1.81
N THR A 5 5.77 10.40 -2.83
CA THR A 5 5.54 11.82 -3.13
C THR A 5 4.11 12.06 -3.60
N VAL A 6 3.71 13.31 -3.56
CA VAL A 6 2.38 13.70 -4.05
C VAL A 6 2.22 13.33 -5.52
N GLU A 7 3.25 13.50 -6.32
CA GLU A 7 3.23 13.19 -7.74
C GLU A 7 3.07 11.68 -7.98
N GLU A 8 3.82 10.87 -7.24
CA GLU A 8 3.68 9.41 -7.36
C GLU A 8 2.26 8.97 -7.00
N PHE A 9 1.73 9.51 -5.92
CA PHE A 9 0.38 9.19 -5.46
C PHE A 9 -0.66 9.57 -6.51
N ALA A 10 -0.49 10.73 -7.13
CA ALA A 10 -1.41 11.22 -8.15
C ALA A 10 -1.41 10.34 -9.42
N HIS A 11 -0.28 9.71 -9.73
CA HIS A 11 -0.18 8.83 -10.91
C HIS A 11 -0.85 7.48 -10.71
N GLY A 12 -1.12 7.10 -9.47
CA GLY A 12 -1.80 5.84 -9.16
C GLY A 12 -1.52 5.45 -7.72
N HIS A 13 -2.56 5.00 -7.03
CA HIS A 13 -2.45 4.59 -5.63
C HIS A 13 -3.56 3.59 -5.31
N ILE A 14 -3.46 2.97 -4.14
CA ILE A 14 -4.48 2.03 -3.68
C ILE A 14 -5.67 2.83 -3.15
N ASP A 15 -6.86 2.48 -3.60
CA ASP A 15 -8.08 3.12 -3.14
C ASP A 15 -8.21 3.02 -1.62
N GLY A 16 -8.59 4.12 -1.00
CA GLY A 16 -8.72 4.18 0.44
C GLY A 16 -7.46 4.60 1.17
N PHE A 17 -6.31 4.62 0.49
CA PHE A 17 -5.09 5.13 1.09
C PHE A 17 -5.03 6.63 0.96
N PHE A 18 -4.53 7.27 2.01
CA PHE A 18 -4.24 8.71 1.96
C PHE A 18 -2.73 8.91 1.89
N ASN A 19 -2.32 10.08 1.45
CA ASN A 19 -0.92 10.36 1.18
C ASN A 19 -0.32 11.29 2.24
N ILE A 20 0.72 10.81 2.92
CA ILE A 20 1.59 11.63 3.75
C ILE A 20 3.01 11.26 3.34
N PRO A 21 3.68 12.08 2.53
CA PRO A 21 5.06 11.79 2.15
C PRO A 21 5.95 11.63 3.37
N VAL A 22 6.90 10.70 3.30
CA VAL A 22 7.72 10.36 4.46
C VAL A 22 8.47 11.58 5.00
N ASP A 23 8.84 12.50 4.13
CA ASP A 23 9.55 13.72 4.53
C ASP A 23 8.70 14.64 5.41
N GLU A 24 7.39 14.55 5.32
CA GLU A 24 6.45 15.38 6.08
C GLU A 24 5.88 14.65 7.28
N LEU A 25 6.17 13.37 7.44
CA LEU A 25 5.47 12.53 8.40
C LEU A 25 5.62 13.02 9.84
N ARG A 26 6.83 13.41 10.24
CA ARG A 26 7.06 13.86 11.62
C ARG A 26 6.22 15.06 12.00
N GLU A 27 5.97 15.93 11.04
CA GLU A 27 5.19 17.15 11.26
C GLU A 27 3.70 16.90 11.19
N ARG A 28 3.30 15.76 10.63
CA ARG A 28 1.89 15.45 10.38
C ARG A 28 1.38 14.27 11.21
N LEU A 29 2.10 13.87 12.23
CA LEU A 29 1.67 12.76 13.09
C LEU A 29 0.32 13.02 13.75
N GLY A 30 -0.01 14.26 13.99
CA GLY A 30 -1.29 14.63 14.59
C GLY A 30 -2.49 14.32 13.73
N GLU A 31 -2.29 14.04 12.44
CA GLU A 31 -3.39 13.67 11.54
C GLU A 31 -3.78 12.19 11.69
N LEU A 32 -2.99 11.43 12.44
CA LEU A 32 -3.19 9.99 12.58
C LEU A 32 -3.81 9.64 13.94
N ASP A 33 -4.60 8.57 13.94
CA ASP A 33 -5.26 8.09 15.15
C ASP A 33 -4.45 6.93 15.74
N LYS A 34 -3.86 7.13 16.92
CA LYS A 34 -3.07 6.10 17.60
C LYS A 34 -3.86 4.88 18.02
N ARG A 35 -5.17 4.98 18.05
CA ARG A 35 -6.04 3.87 18.46
C ARG A 35 -6.23 2.86 17.33
N LYS A 36 -5.82 3.19 16.14
CA LYS A 36 -5.99 2.34 14.96
C LYS A 36 -4.63 1.96 14.39
N PRO A 37 -4.50 0.74 13.87
CA PRO A 37 -3.26 0.36 13.19
C PRO A 37 -3.09 1.16 11.91
N VAL A 38 -1.84 1.47 11.59
CA VAL A 38 -1.50 2.21 10.37
C VAL A 38 -0.80 1.24 9.42
N TYR A 39 -1.39 1.05 8.26
CA TYR A 39 -0.80 0.23 7.20
C TYR A 39 -0.09 1.17 6.24
N VAL A 40 1.21 0.94 6.04
CA VAL A 40 2.09 1.88 5.37
C VAL A 40 2.66 1.28 4.10
N ILE A 41 2.63 2.06 3.02
CA ILE A 41 3.15 1.62 1.73
C ILE A 41 4.01 2.72 1.11
N CYS A 42 5.02 2.33 0.33
CA CYS A 42 5.72 3.22 -0.57
C CYS A 42 5.92 2.50 -1.90
N GLN A 43 6.85 2.94 -2.73
CA GLN A 43 7.04 2.31 -4.03
C GLN A 43 7.65 0.92 -3.93
N SER A 44 8.70 0.76 -3.12
CA SER A 44 9.43 -0.51 -3.03
C SER A 44 9.60 -1.06 -1.61
N GLY A 45 9.21 -0.30 -0.59
CA GLY A 45 9.27 -0.74 0.80
C GLY A 45 10.27 -0.01 1.68
N LEU A 46 11.18 0.79 1.13
CA LEU A 46 12.19 1.47 1.93
C LEU A 46 11.63 2.69 2.68
N ARG A 47 10.97 3.58 1.96
CA ARG A 47 10.38 4.78 2.59
C ARG A 47 9.32 4.39 3.62
N SER A 48 8.54 3.37 3.32
CA SER A 48 7.53 2.87 4.26
C SER A 48 8.17 2.23 5.48
N TYR A 49 9.31 1.58 5.32
CA TYR A 49 10.06 1.06 6.46
C TYR A 49 10.50 2.21 7.37
N ILE A 50 11.05 3.27 6.79
CA ILE A 50 11.48 4.45 7.56
C ILE A 50 10.26 5.07 8.25
N ALA A 51 9.15 5.19 7.55
CA ALA A 51 7.91 5.72 8.12
C ALA A 51 7.44 4.88 9.31
N CYS A 52 7.50 3.56 9.18
CA CYS A 52 7.13 2.67 10.30
C CYS A 52 8.04 2.87 11.50
N ARG A 53 9.33 3.11 11.29
CA ARG A 53 10.24 3.39 12.40
C ARG A 53 9.85 4.68 13.11
N ILE A 54 9.48 5.70 12.35
CA ILE A 54 9.02 6.97 12.93
C ILE A 54 7.72 6.74 13.71
N LEU A 55 6.78 6.04 13.12
CA LEU A 55 5.49 5.77 13.76
C LEU A 55 5.66 4.97 15.05
N ALA A 56 6.43 3.88 14.99
CA ALA A 56 6.66 3.03 16.15
C ALA A 56 7.33 3.82 17.29
N GLY A 57 8.27 4.68 16.95
CA GLY A 57 8.93 5.54 17.93
C GLY A 57 7.99 6.56 18.58
N ASN A 58 6.83 6.79 17.97
CA ASN A 58 5.84 7.73 18.49
C ASN A 58 4.58 7.02 19.00
N GLY A 59 4.66 5.73 19.25
CA GLY A 59 3.59 4.99 19.91
C GLY A 59 2.49 4.47 19.00
N PHE A 60 2.70 4.48 17.70
CA PHE A 60 1.72 3.94 16.76
C PHE A 60 1.95 2.45 16.52
N ASP A 61 0.86 1.72 16.32
CA ASP A 61 0.90 0.35 15.84
C ASP A 61 0.90 0.41 14.31
N CYS A 62 1.97 -0.05 13.67
CA CYS A 62 2.13 0.12 12.24
C CYS A 62 2.61 -1.15 11.56
N TYR A 63 2.25 -1.29 10.29
CA TYR A 63 2.60 -2.44 9.47
C TYR A 63 3.12 -1.96 8.13
N ASN A 64 4.26 -2.47 7.73
CA ASN A 64 4.89 -2.11 6.46
C ASN A 64 4.52 -3.12 5.37
N PHE A 65 3.94 -2.63 4.29
CA PHE A 65 3.74 -3.46 3.12
C PHE A 65 5.07 -3.51 2.35
N SER A 66 5.87 -4.53 2.63
CA SER A 66 7.27 -4.57 2.22
C SER A 66 7.49 -4.63 0.71
N GLY A 67 6.54 -5.14 -0.05
CA GLY A 67 6.63 -5.15 -1.52
C GLY A 67 6.31 -3.81 -2.15
N GLY A 68 5.63 -2.93 -1.43
CA GLY A 68 5.27 -1.61 -1.90
C GLY A 68 4.26 -1.60 -3.02
N PHE A 69 4.01 -0.41 -3.56
CA PHE A 69 3.06 -0.24 -4.64
C PHE A 69 3.49 -0.98 -5.90
N ARG A 70 4.79 -1.12 -6.12
CA ARG A 70 5.30 -1.90 -7.25
C ARG A 70 4.79 -3.33 -7.21
N PHE A 71 4.84 -3.96 -6.04
CA PHE A 71 4.36 -5.34 -5.87
C PHE A 71 2.83 -5.38 -6.03
N TYR A 72 2.13 -4.45 -5.41
CA TYR A 72 0.68 -4.37 -5.52
C TYR A 72 0.24 -4.24 -6.98
N ASP A 73 0.89 -3.34 -7.71
CA ASP A 73 0.57 -3.09 -9.11
C ASP A 73 0.83 -4.33 -9.97
N ALA A 74 1.96 -4.99 -9.77
CA ALA A 74 2.29 -6.21 -10.49
C ALA A 74 1.30 -7.32 -10.21
N VAL A 75 0.95 -7.54 -8.95
CA VAL A 75 -0.01 -8.59 -8.56
C VAL A 75 -1.39 -8.28 -9.13
N THR A 76 -1.79 -7.02 -9.11
CA THR A 76 -3.07 -6.60 -9.66
C THR A 76 -3.14 -6.87 -11.15
N ASN A 77 -2.08 -6.51 -11.89
CA ASN A 77 -2.03 -6.76 -13.32
C ASN A 77 -2.03 -8.24 -13.63
N ASP A 78 -1.22 -9.03 -12.91
CA ASP A 78 -1.17 -10.47 -13.09
C ASP A 78 -2.52 -11.10 -12.80
N ARG A 79 -3.18 -10.66 -11.74
CA ARG A 79 -4.50 -11.15 -11.40
C ARG A 79 -5.50 -10.83 -12.49
N CYS A 80 -5.48 -9.63 -13.03
CA CYS A 80 -6.37 -9.25 -14.09
C CYS A 80 -6.17 -10.11 -15.34
N LEU A 81 -4.91 -10.40 -15.69
CA LEU A 81 -4.61 -11.26 -16.80
C LEU A 81 -5.11 -12.68 -16.56
N ILE A 82 -4.91 -13.20 -15.36
CA ILE A 82 -5.37 -14.55 -15.00
C ILE A 82 -6.88 -14.61 -14.98
N GLU A 83 -7.54 -13.59 -14.49
CA GLU A 83 -9.00 -13.58 -14.51
C GLU A 83 -9.56 -13.50 -15.91
N SER A 84 -8.89 -12.81 -16.80
CA SER A 84 -9.24 -12.84 -18.22
C SER A 84 -9.07 -14.24 -18.78
N ALA A 85 -8.04 -14.95 -18.35
CA ALA A 85 -7.77 -16.31 -18.80
C ALA A 85 -8.66 -17.36 -18.13
N THR A 86 -9.36 -17.04 -17.06
CA THR A 86 -10.25 -18.02 -16.40
C THR A 86 -11.40 -18.44 -17.28
N ALA A 87 -11.74 -17.64 -18.28
CA ALA A 87 -12.67 -18.08 -19.30
C ALA A 87 -12.18 -19.34 -20.00
N CYS A 88 -10.89 -19.62 -19.93
CA CYS A 88 -10.26 -20.82 -20.48
C CYS A 88 -10.08 -21.93 -19.45
N GLY A 89 -10.67 -21.80 -18.27
CA GLY A 89 -10.71 -22.86 -17.29
C GLY A 89 -9.71 -22.78 -16.14
N MET A 90 -8.99 -21.69 -15.97
CA MET A 90 -8.12 -21.55 -14.81
C MET A 90 -8.90 -21.38 -13.53
N ASP A 91 -8.37 -21.93 -12.45
CA ASP A 91 -9.02 -21.84 -11.15
C ASP A 91 -8.73 -20.50 -10.48
N ARG A 92 -9.72 -19.65 -10.46
CA ARG A 92 -9.62 -18.31 -9.87
C ARG A 92 -9.43 -18.34 -8.35
N ALA A 93 -9.87 -19.41 -7.70
CA ALA A 93 -9.80 -19.48 -6.24
C ALA A 93 -8.35 -19.53 -5.74
N LYS A 94 -7.41 -19.88 -6.60
CA LYS A 94 -6.00 -19.92 -6.24
C LYS A 94 -5.32 -18.58 -6.28
N ILE A 95 -5.96 -17.59 -6.86
CA ILE A 95 -5.37 -16.27 -7.04
C ILE A 95 -6.29 -15.26 -6.37
N ARG A 96 -5.94 -14.93 -5.15
CA ARG A 96 -6.77 -14.08 -4.33
C ARG A 96 -6.07 -12.79 -3.98
N THR A 97 -6.51 -11.73 -4.62
CA THR A 97 -6.23 -10.38 -4.17
C THR A 97 -7.56 -9.65 -4.24
N SER A 98 -7.70 -8.56 -3.58
CA SER A 98 -8.93 -7.78 -3.69
C SER A 98 -8.96 -6.92 -4.95
N ALA A 99 -7.81 -6.72 -5.58
CA ALA A 99 -7.63 -5.63 -6.53
C ALA A 99 -8.42 -5.76 -7.81
N CYS A 100 -8.49 -6.93 -8.41
CA CYS A 100 -9.16 -7.12 -9.69
C CYS A 100 -10.57 -7.68 -9.57
N ASN A 101 -11.06 -7.89 -8.37
CA ASN A 101 -12.40 -8.45 -8.16
C ASN A 101 -13.45 -7.40 -7.91
N GLU A 102 -13.06 -6.18 -7.88
CA GLU A 102 -13.96 -5.06 -7.66
C GLU A 102 -14.50 -4.45 -8.96
#